data_0021b5668ebec89dc2cf25e54b5f23cc
#
_entry.id   0021b5668ebec89dc2cf25e54b5f23cc
#
_cell.length_a   1.000
_cell.length_b   1.000
_cell.length_c   1.000
_cell.angle_alpha   90.00
_cell.angle_beta   90.00
_cell.angle_gamma   90.00
#
_symmetry.space_group_name_H-M   'P 1'
#
loop_
_entity.id
_entity.type
_entity.pdbx_description
1 polymer ?
#
loop_
_entity_poly.entity_id
_entity_poly.type
_entity_poly.pdbx_seq_one_letter_code
_entity_poly.pdbx_strand_id
1 'polypeptide(L)'
;MLKYKVVHPSWIFTFFILFAGCVQKEPAAELYQIFSEARQFQLKENPLFSTYAGLHTSNARMPSVALEDITRRDKFWQAILSRLEAINYEALSKEDKINYRVFRRIISDRVTRVKYKDYLMPLNADSGFHTGLSRLYLAMPFKTVKDFEDYISRLNAFPRYFLEHITLMKEGIKTGITVPKVVLEGYEVTIATHIVDTPELSAFYQPFNQIPPSISGADQERLKKLGRKAIISGVVKAY
;
A
#
# COMPACT_ATOMS: atom_id res chain seq x y z
N MET A 1 43.35 -81.54 -25.73
CA MET A 1 43.36 -80.72 -24.52
C MET A 1 43.19 -79.27 -24.88
N LEU A 2 41.94 -78.76 -24.85
CA LEU A 2 41.64 -77.31 -25.11
C LEU A 2 41.60 -76.58 -23.75
N LYS A 3 42.43 -75.54 -23.60
CA LYS A 3 42.43 -74.66 -22.43
C LYS A 3 41.49 -73.48 -22.73
N TYR A 4 40.40 -73.41 -21.94
CA TYR A 4 39.53 -72.23 -21.98
C TYR A 4 40.14 -71.10 -21.11
N LYS A 5 40.33 -69.92 -21.69
CA LYS A 5 40.64 -68.66 -20.95
C LYS A 5 39.33 -68.05 -20.48
N VAL A 6 39.19 -67.87 -19.18
CA VAL A 6 38.09 -67.13 -18.56
C VAL A 6 38.46 -65.67 -18.61
N VAL A 7 37.62 -64.87 -19.29
CA VAL A 7 37.71 -63.41 -19.33
C VAL A 7 36.77 -62.86 -18.25
N HIS A 8 37.32 -62.18 -17.23
CA HIS A 8 36.55 -61.45 -16.24
C HIS A 8 36.08 -60.12 -16.82
N PRO A 9 34.78 -59.74 -16.77
CA PRO A 9 34.34 -58.43 -17.14
C PRO A 9 34.65 -57.43 -16.01
N SER A 10 35.51 -56.44 -16.26
CA SER A 10 35.77 -55.31 -15.38
C SER A 10 34.54 -54.37 -15.45
N TRP A 11 33.79 -54.32 -14.36
CA TRP A 11 32.71 -53.34 -14.21
C TRP A 11 33.33 -51.97 -13.83
N ILE A 12 33.39 -51.05 -14.81
CA ILE A 12 33.74 -49.63 -14.55
C ILE A 12 32.48 -48.95 -14.05
N PHE A 13 32.40 -48.72 -12.73
CA PHE A 13 31.40 -47.88 -12.12
C PHE A 13 31.74 -46.41 -12.40
N THR A 14 31.11 -45.81 -13.43
CA THR A 14 31.19 -44.37 -13.69
C THR A 14 30.31 -43.65 -12.69
N PHE A 15 30.94 -43.06 -11.69
CA PHE A 15 30.26 -42.21 -10.71
C PHE A 15 29.88 -40.86 -11.36
N PHE A 16 28.63 -40.72 -11.77
CA PHE A 16 28.06 -39.44 -12.20
C PHE A 16 27.84 -38.58 -10.98
N ILE A 17 28.77 -37.67 -10.67
CA ILE A 17 28.57 -36.61 -9.68
C ILE A 17 27.67 -35.55 -10.34
N LEU A 18 26.38 -35.62 -9.99
CA LEU A 18 25.43 -34.54 -10.28
C LEU A 18 25.84 -33.33 -9.44
N PHE A 19 26.61 -32.41 -10.03
CA PHE A 19 26.73 -31.06 -9.53
C PHE A 19 25.38 -30.39 -9.69
N ALA A 20 24.55 -30.41 -8.65
CA ALA A 20 23.45 -29.49 -8.49
C ALA A 20 24.08 -28.11 -8.26
N GLY A 21 24.46 -27.44 -9.34
CA GLY A 21 24.89 -26.05 -9.30
C GLY A 21 23.71 -25.21 -8.79
N CYS A 22 23.77 -24.74 -7.55
CA CYS A 22 22.95 -23.61 -7.14
C CYS A 22 23.26 -22.47 -8.13
N VAL A 23 22.31 -22.18 -9.03
CA VAL A 23 22.38 -20.97 -9.87
C VAL A 23 22.25 -19.79 -8.92
N GLN A 24 23.39 -19.28 -8.47
CA GLN A 24 23.43 -18.09 -7.65
C GLN A 24 23.03 -16.93 -8.55
N LYS A 25 21.85 -16.34 -8.31
CA LYS A 25 21.39 -15.19 -9.08
C LYS A 25 22.43 -14.08 -8.99
N GLU A 26 22.69 -13.40 -10.11
CA GLU A 26 23.49 -12.20 -10.14
C GLU A 26 22.95 -11.18 -9.10
N PRO A 27 23.79 -10.62 -8.21
CA PRO A 27 23.35 -9.74 -7.11
C PRO A 27 22.50 -8.56 -7.60
N ALA A 28 22.83 -7.94 -8.72
CA ALA A 28 22.05 -6.88 -9.32
C ALA A 28 20.66 -7.36 -9.79
N ALA A 29 20.58 -8.54 -10.40
CA ALA A 29 19.30 -9.10 -10.86
C ALA A 29 18.35 -9.37 -9.68
N GLU A 30 18.85 -9.91 -8.56
CA GLU A 30 18.05 -10.11 -7.35
C GLU A 30 17.62 -8.76 -6.75
N LEU A 31 18.48 -7.75 -6.72
CA LEU A 31 18.15 -6.41 -6.22
C LEU A 31 16.97 -5.80 -7.00
N TYR A 32 17.03 -5.82 -8.34
CA TYR A 32 15.96 -5.27 -9.17
C TYR A 32 14.67 -6.11 -9.12
N GLN A 33 14.78 -7.41 -8.92
CA GLN A 33 13.62 -8.25 -8.66
C GLN A 33 12.93 -7.84 -7.36
N ILE A 34 13.67 -7.63 -6.29
CA ILE A 34 13.15 -7.14 -5.00
C ILE A 34 12.46 -5.78 -5.15
N PHE A 35 13.04 -4.85 -5.89
CA PHE A 35 12.41 -3.54 -6.17
C PHE A 35 11.07 -3.69 -6.89
N SER A 36 11.02 -4.55 -7.91
CA SER A 36 9.80 -4.81 -8.67
C SER A 36 8.69 -5.40 -7.81
N GLU A 37 9.02 -6.44 -7.03
CA GLU A 37 8.06 -7.10 -6.12
C GLU A 37 7.53 -6.12 -5.06
N ALA A 38 8.42 -5.35 -4.44
CA ALA A 38 8.06 -4.35 -3.44
C ALA A 38 7.14 -3.26 -4.02
N ARG A 39 7.44 -2.78 -5.25
CA ARG A 39 6.59 -1.81 -5.95
C ARG A 39 5.21 -2.39 -6.26
N GLN A 40 5.15 -3.59 -6.82
CA GLN A 40 3.88 -4.25 -7.13
C GLN A 40 3.03 -4.46 -5.88
N PHE A 41 3.65 -4.93 -4.80
CA PHE A 41 2.98 -5.11 -3.53
C PHE A 41 2.45 -3.78 -2.99
N GLN A 42 3.25 -2.71 -3.00
CA GLN A 42 2.84 -1.40 -2.53
C GLN A 42 1.66 -0.84 -3.34
N LEU A 43 1.67 -0.98 -4.66
CA LEU A 43 0.58 -0.56 -5.54
C LEU A 43 -0.71 -1.32 -5.25
N LYS A 44 -0.61 -2.63 -5.01
CA LYS A 44 -1.75 -3.49 -4.67
C LYS A 44 -2.34 -3.16 -3.29
N GLU A 45 -1.50 -2.98 -2.28
CA GLU A 45 -1.90 -2.81 -0.88
C GLU A 45 -2.30 -1.38 -0.53
N ASN A 46 -1.84 -0.39 -1.30
CA ASN A 46 -2.18 1.01 -1.07
C ASN A 46 -2.86 1.62 -2.31
N PRO A 47 -4.20 1.51 -2.40
CA PRO A 47 -4.97 2.06 -3.52
C PRO A 47 -4.82 3.57 -3.69
N LEU A 48 -4.61 4.34 -2.62
CA LEU A 48 -4.37 5.79 -2.70
C LEU A 48 -3.02 6.07 -3.36
N PHE A 49 -1.97 5.36 -2.94
CA PHE A 49 -0.66 5.48 -3.58
C PHE A 49 -0.72 5.11 -5.07
N SER A 50 -1.47 4.05 -5.43
CA SER A 50 -1.70 3.66 -6.82
C SER A 50 -2.32 4.80 -7.64
N THR A 51 -3.36 5.45 -7.09
CA THR A 51 -4.01 6.60 -7.73
C THR A 51 -3.05 7.78 -7.90
N TYR A 52 -2.29 8.16 -6.87
CA TYR A 52 -1.29 9.24 -6.95
C TYR A 52 -0.14 8.92 -7.92
N ALA A 53 0.17 7.64 -8.12
CA ALA A 53 1.14 7.19 -9.12
C ALA A 53 0.56 7.17 -10.57
N GLY A 54 -0.68 7.63 -10.77
CA GLY A 54 -1.36 7.65 -12.08
C GLY A 54 -1.91 6.30 -12.51
N LEU A 55 -1.98 5.31 -11.61
CA LEU A 55 -2.53 3.99 -11.90
C LEU A 55 -3.97 3.90 -11.36
N HIS A 56 -4.93 3.93 -12.26
CA HIS A 56 -6.35 4.09 -11.92
C HIS A 56 -7.14 2.78 -11.78
N THR A 57 -6.46 1.63 -11.74
CA THR A 57 -7.11 0.30 -11.61
C THR A 57 -7.73 0.03 -10.23
N SER A 58 -7.36 0.82 -9.22
CA SER A 58 -7.83 0.65 -7.84
C SER A 58 -8.59 1.86 -7.30
N ASN A 59 -9.11 2.73 -8.18
CA ASN A 59 -9.75 3.99 -7.79
C ASN A 59 -11.02 3.82 -6.95
N ALA A 60 -11.69 2.67 -7.02
CA ALA A 60 -12.86 2.37 -6.19
C ALA A 60 -12.53 2.00 -4.74
N ARG A 61 -11.23 1.76 -4.42
CA ARG A 61 -10.84 1.17 -3.15
C ARG A 61 -10.20 2.17 -2.20
N MET A 62 -10.50 2.02 -0.90
CA MET A 62 -9.73 2.60 0.21
C MET A 62 -8.79 1.54 0.80
N PRO A 63 -7.61 1.92 1.30
CA PRO A 63 -6.74 0.98 2.01
C PRO A 63 -7.44 0.43 3.25
N SER A 64 -6.98 -0.72 3.73
CA SER A 64 -7.27 -1.21 5.07
C SER A 64 -6.10 -0.94 6.00
N VAL A 65 -6.41 -0.50 7.23
CA VAL A 65 -5.46 -0.37 8.33
C VAL A 65 -5.84 -1.28 9.51
N ALA A 66 -6.71 -2.27 9.28
CA ALA A 66 -6.97 -3.31 10.25
C ALA A 66 -5.68 -4.01 10.68
N LEU A 67 -5.57 -4.38 11.96
CA LEU A 67 -4.34 -4.92 12.54
C LEU A 67 -3.85 -6.19 11.82
N GLU A 68 -4.77 -7.01 11.34
CA GLU A 68 -4.46 -8.19 10.53
C GLU A 68 -3.76 -7.84 9.21
N ASP A 69 -4.23 -6.77 8.52
CA ASP A 69 -3.63 -6.30 7.29
C ASP A 69 -2.29 -5.61 7.53
N ILE A 70 -2.14 -4.86 8.63
CA ILE A 70 -0.85 -4.31 9.05
C ILE A 70 0.14 -5.45 9.29
N THR A 71 -0.25 -6.48 10.04
CA THR A 71 0.59 -7.64 10.36
C THR A 71 0.98 -8.41 9.09
N ARG A 72 0.04 -8.62 8.17
CA ARG A 72 0.30 -9.29 6.90
C ARG A 72 1.29 -8.52 6.04
N ARG A 73 1.11 -7.20 5.94
CA ARG A 73 2.05 -6.33 5.20
C ARG A 73 3.43 -6.29 5.86
N ASP A 74 3.49 -6.27 7.18
CA ASP A 74 4.76 -6.28 7.91
C ASP A 74 5.56 -7.56 7.63
N LYS A 75 4.92 -8.74 7.65
CA LYS A 75 5.56 -10.00 7.27
C LYS A 75 6.18 -9.95 5.87
N PHE A 76 5.48 -9.35 4.92
CA PHE A 76 6.02 -9.16 3.57
C PHE A 76 7.27 -8.25 3.59
N TRP A 77 7.23 -7.12 4.30
CA TRP A 77 8.35 -6.19 4.36
C TRP A 77 9.54 -6.75 5.11
N GLN A 78 9.33 -7.55 6.15
CA GLN A 78 10.40 -8.29 6.83
C GLN A 78 11.07 -9.30 5.88
N ALA A 79 10.29 -10.04 5.08
CA ALA A 79 10.84 -10.97 4.08
C ALA A 79 11.64 -10.23 2.99
N ILE A 80 11.15 -9.07 2.52
CA ILE A 80 11.89 -8.20 1.58
C ILE A 80 13.21 -7.72 2.20
N LEU A 81 13.20 -7.26 3.46
CA LEU A 81 14.40 -6.81 4.16
C LEU A 81 15.42 -7.94 4.30
N SER A 82 14.99 -9.13 4.71
CA SER A 82 15.85 -10.30 4.85
C SER A 82 16.50 -10.71 3.53
N ARG A 83 15.75 -10.73 2.42
CA ARG A 83 16.28 -11.02 1.09
C ARG A 83 17.28 -9.95 0.63
N LEU A 84 16.96 -8.68 0.89
CA LEU A 84 17.85 -7.58 0.57
C LEU A 84 19.18 -7.70 1.32
N GLU A 85 19.15 -8.04 2.61
CA GLU A 85 20.34 -8.21 3.46
C GLU A 85 21.17 -9.44 3.09
N ALA A 86 20.60 -10.41 2.38
CA ALA A 86 21.33 -11.57 1.85
C ALA A 86 22.10 -11.28 0.55
N ILE A 87 21.87 -10.12 -0.09
CA ILE A 87 22.61 -9.73 -1.31
C ILE A 87 24.09 -9.50 -0.98
N ASN A 88 24.99 -10.03 -1.81
CA ASN A 88 26.40 -9.69 -1.74
C ASN A 88 26.60 -8.23 -2.17
N TYR A 89 26.58 -7.33 -1.18
CA TYR A 89 26.70 -5.88 -1.39
C TYR A 89 27.98 -5.49 -2.13
N GLU A 90 29.12 -6.17 -1.86
CA GLU A 90 30.40 -5.82 -2.46
C GLU A 90 30.45 -6.13 -3.96
N ALA A 91 29.68 -7.08 -4.42
CA ALA A 91 29.57 -7.43 -5.84
C ALA A 91 28.66 -6.48 -6.65
N LEU A 92 27.97 -5.54 -5.98
CA LEU A 92 27.13 -4.55 -6.65
C LEU A 92 27.96 -3.43 -7.30
N SER A 93 27.45 -2.87 -8.41
CA SER A 93 28.01 -1.65 -9.01
C SER A 93 27.94 -0.45 -8.03
N LYS A 94 28.67 0.62 -8.30
CA LYS A 94 28.62 1.84 -7.49
C LYS A 94 27.21 2.43 -7.41
N GLU A 95 26.46 2.42 -8.51
CA GLU A 95 25.09 2.91 -8.59
C GLU A 95 24.15 2.00 -7.80
N ASP A 96 24.24 0.67 -8.00
CA ASP A 96 23.41 -0.30 -7.29
C ASP A 96 23.66 -0.28 -5.78
N LYS A 97 24.89 -0.02 -5.33
CA LYS A 97 25.22 0.19 -3.92
C LYS A 97 24.46 1.39 -3.32
N ILE A 98 24.27 2.46 -4.10
CA ILE A 98 23.48 3.61 -3.66
C ILE A 98 21.99 3.22 -3.56
N ASN A 99 21.45 2.62 -4.63
CA ASN A 99 20.05 2.18 -4.69
C ASN A 99 19.72 1.18 -3.57
N TYR A 100 20.61 0.20 -3.32
CA TYR A 100 20.51 -0.74 -2.22
C TYR A 100 20.42 -0.02 -0.86
N ARG A 101 21.33 0.91 -0.57
CA ARG A 101 21.36 1.61 0.72
C ARG A 101 20.11 2.44 0.96
N VAL A 102 19.66 3.18 -0.05
CA VAL A 102 18.43 3.98 0.03
C VAL A 102 17.22 3.08 0.27
N PHE A 103 17.08 2.03 -0.54
CA PHE A 103 15.96 1.11 -0.43
C PHE A 103 15.95 0.35 0.90
N ARG A 104 17.13 -0.17 1.31
CA ARG A 104 17.29 -0.84 2.62
C ARG A 104 16.86 0.08 3.77
N ARG A 105 17.23 1.36 3.74
CA ARG A 105 16.80 2.33 4.75
C ARG A 105 15.30 2.49 4.78
N ILE A 106 14.66 2.66 3.63
CA ILE A 106 13.20 2.81 3.52
C ILE A 106 12.48 1.57 4.10
N ILE A 107 12.93 0.36 3.76
CA ILE A 107 12.29 -0.87 4.23
C ILE A 107 12.56 -1.10 5.71
N SER A 108 13.79 -0.87 6.19
CA SER A 108 14.15 -0.98 7.61
C SER A 108 13.32 -0.02 8.46
N ASP A 109 13.14 1.24 8.03
CA ASP A 109 12.32 2.21 8.75
C ASP A 109 10.85 1.75 8.79
N ARG A 110 10.33 1.18 7.71
CA ARG A 110 8.95 0.65 7.65
C ARG A 110 8.73 -0.49 8.65
N VAL A 111 9.63 -1.47 8.69
CA VAL A 111 9.58 -2.59 9.65
C VAL A 111 9.73 -2.08 11.09
N THR A 112 10.64 -1.13 11.30
CA THR A 112 10.87 -0.51 12.61
C THR A 112 9.63 0.21 13.13
N ARG A 113 8.92 0.96 12.28
CA ARG A 113 7.68 1.64 12.65
C ARG A 113 6.60 0.68 13.14
N VAL A 114 6.43 -0.47 12.47
CA VAL A 114 5.48 -1.50 12.93
C VAL A 114 5.92 -2.10 14.26
N LYS A 115 7.21 -2.41 14.42
CA LYS A 115 7.78 -2.91 15.68
C LYS A 115 7.47 -1.99 16.87
N TYR A 116 7.56 -0.67 16.68
CA TYR A 116 7.25 0.33 17.71
C TYR A 116 5.78 0.76 17.70
N LYS A 117 4.91 0.07 16.96
CA LYS A 117 3.46 0.32 16.92
C LYS A 117 3.08 1.76 16.56
N ASP A 118 3.87 2.40 15.68
CA ASP A 118 3.62 3.76 15.19
C ASP A 118 2.18 3.93 14.63
N TYR A 119 1.61 2.86 14.07
CA TYR A 119 0.25 2.80 13.56
C TYR A 119 -0.84 3.08 14.61
N LEU A 120 -0.52 3.05 15.90
CA LEU A 120 -1.44 3.43 16.98
C LEU A 120 -1.56 4.95 17.17
N MET A 121 -0.66 5.73 16.54
CA MET A 121 -0.58 7.18 16.60
C MET A 121 -0.75 7.83 15.21
N PRO A 122 -1.90 7.65 14.52
CA PRO A 122 -2.08 8.10 13.15
C PRO A 122 -2.34 9.60 12.99
N LEU A 123 -2.28 10.36 14.09
CA LEU A 123 -2.47 11.80 14.16
C LEU A 123 -1.23 12.46 14.74
N ASN A 124 -0.87 13.63 14.20
CA ASN A 124 0.18 14.51 14.75
C ASN A 124 -0.18 15.98 14.53
N ALA A 125 0.66 16.93 14.97
CA ALA A 125 0.36 18.36 15.01
C ALA A 125 -0.11 18.99 13.69
N ASP A 126 0.37 18.49 12.55
CA ASP A 126 0.15 19.08 11.23
C ASP A 126 -0.46 18.10 10.22
N SER A 127 -0.59 16.85 10.57
CA SER A 127 -1.09 15.82 9.64
C SER A 127 -1.80 14.68 10.35
N GLY A 128 -2.59 13.94 9.58
CA GLY A 128 -3.29 12.75 10.05
C GLY A 128 -3.85 11.96 8.87
N PHE A 129 -4.33 10.78 9.14
CA PHE A 129 -4.88 9.89 8.13
C PHE A 129 -6.04 10.49 7.32
N HIS A 130 -6.73 11.51 7.86
CA HIS A 130 -7.90 12.17 7.26
C HIS A 130 -7.57 13.45 6.48
N THR A 131 -6.44 14.13 6.76
CA THR A 131 -6.19 15.50 6.27
C THR A 131 -6.01 15.61 4.76
N GLY A 132 -5.50 14.56 4.12
CA GLY A 132 -5.29 14.55 2.66
C GLY A 132 -6.49 14.09 1.83
N LEU A 133 -7.53 13.55 2.47
CA LEU A 133 -8.64 12.89 1.75
C LEU A 133 -9.48 13.86 0.94
N SER A 134 -9.68 15.10 1.41
CA SER A 134 -10.46 16.14 0.71
C SER A 134 -9.85 16.57 -0.63
N ARG A 135 -8.57 16.28 -0.86
CA ARG A 135 -7.85 16.56 -2.12
C ARG A 135 -7.63 15.33 -2.99
N LEU A 136 -8.14 14.17 -2.58
CA LEU A 136 -7.98 12.92 -3.31
C LEU A 136 -8.50 13.01 -4.76
N TYR A 137 -9.57 13.78 -4.97
CA TYR A 137 -10.16 13.98 -6.30
C TYR A 137 -9.16 14.58 -7.32
N LEU A 138 -8.17 15.36 -6.88
CA LEU A 138 -7.17 15.96 -7.77
C LEU A 138 -6.29 14.92 -8.49
N ALA A 139 -6.19 13.71 -7.94
CA ALA A 139 -5.42 12.62 -8.51
C ALA A 139 -6.29 11.63 -9.32
N MET A 140 -7.59 11.90 -9.48
CA MET A 140 -8.52 11.02 -10.21
C MET A 140 -8.89 11.61 -11.57
N PRO A 141 -9.18 10.78 -12.60
CA PRO A 141 -9.34 11.25 -13.98
C PRO A 141 -10.66 11.97 -14.26
N PHE A 142 -11.78 11.59 -13.64
CA PHE A 142 -13.15 12.12 -13.85
C PHE A 142 -13.59 12.33 -15.30
N LYS A 143 -13.26 11.40 -16.19
CA LYS A 143 -13.57 11.47 -17.63
C LYS A 143 -14.79 10.62 -18.01
N THR A 144 -15.07 9.59 -17.26
CA THR A 144 -16.09 8.58 -17.54
C THR A 144 -17.04 8.42 -16.35
N VAL A 145 -18.24 7.86 -16.60
CA VAL A 145 -19.18 7.47 -15.54
C VAL A 145 -18.51 6.62 -14.47
N LYS A 146 -17.67 5.67 -14.89
CA LYS A 146 -16.93 4.78 -13.98
C LYS A 146 -16.00 5.54 -13.04
N ASP A 147 -15.34 6.59 -13.49
CA ASP A 147 -14.44 7.37 -12.63
C ASP A 147 -15.18 8.01 -11.44
N PHE A 148 -16.38 8.53 -11.71
CA PHE A 148 -17.28 9.06 -10.66
C PHE A 148 -17.80 7.97 -9.74
N GLU A 149 -18.18 6.82 -10.26
CA GLU A 149 -18.63 5.67 -9.47
C GLU A 149 -17.50 5.14 -8.58
N ASP A 150 -16.28 5.07 -9.07
CA ASP A 150 -15.09 4.70 -8.30
C ASP A 150 -14.85 5.70 -7.15
N TYR A 151 -15.01 7.00 -7.42
CA TYR A 151 -14.91 8.02 -6.37
C TYR A 151 -16.00 7.89 -5.32
N ILE A 152 -17.25 7.73 -5.73
CA ILE A 152 -18.40 7.50 -4.84
C ILE A 152 -18.15 6.25 -3.96
N SER A 153 -17.61 5.19 -4.55
CA SER A 153 -17.25 3.97 -3.81
C SER A 153 -16.22 4.26 -2.71
N ARG A 154 -15.20 5.09 -2.98
CA ARG A 154 -14.24 5.54 -1.98
C ARG A 154 -14.89 6.33 -0.85
N LEU A 155 -15.76 7.29 -1.18
CA LEU A 155 -16.46 8.09 -0.16
C LEU A 155 -17.30 7.19 0.75
N ASN A 156 -17.99 6.20 0.19
CA ASN A 156 -18.75 5.21 0.95
C ASN A 156 -17.88 4.30 1.84
N ALA A 157 -16.60 4.15 1.54
CA ALA A 157 -15.67 3.35 2.33
C ALA A 157 -15.03 4.13 3.52
N PHE A 158 -15.24 5.45 3.63
CA PHE A 158 -14.70 6.27 4.71
C PHE A 158 -15.09 5.78 6.10
N PRO A 159 -16.36 5.43 6.40
CA PRO A 159 -16.73 4.98 7.73
C PRO A 159 -15.92 3.76 8.20
N ARG A 160 -15.67 2.79 7.32
CA ARG A 160 -14.80 1.64 7.63
C ARG A 160 -13.37 2.10 7.90
N TYR A 161 -12.80 2.90 7.00
CA TYR A 161 -11.42 3.36 7.11
C TYR A 161 -11.17 4.17 8.39
N PHE A 162 -12.08 5.05 8.74
CA PHE A 162 -12.03 5.83 9.98
C PHE A 162 -12.17 4.94 11.22
N LEU A 163 -13.14 4.00 11.20
CA LEU A 163 -13.34 3.07 12.31
C LEU A 163 -12.10 2.21 12.58
N GLU A 164 -11.42 1.75 11.53
CA GLU A 164 -10.16 1.01 11.67
C GLU A 164 -9.10 1.87 12.39
N HIS A 165 -8.91 3.13 12.00
CA HIS A 165 -8.00 4.06 12.67
C HIS A 165 -8.42 4.35 14.12
N ILE A 166 -9.71 4.58 14.38
CA ILE A 166 -10.25 4.79 15.74
C ILE A 166 -9.98 3.55 16.60
N THR A 167 -10.13 2.36 16.04
CA THR A 167 -9.84 1.11 16.75
C THR A 167 -8.37 1.02 17.15
N LEU A 168 -7.46 1.38 16.27
CA LEU A 168 -6.03 1.44 16.56
C LEU A 168 -5.71 2.49 17.63
N MET A 169 -6.27 3.69 17.54
CA MET A 169 -6.08 4.74 18.57
C MET A 169 -6.62 4.32 19.92
N LYS A 170 -7.77 3.63 20.00
CA LYS A 170 -8.28 3.07 21.24
C LYS A 170 -7.34 2.04 21.86
N GLU A 171 -6.74 1.19 21.04
CA GLU A 171 -5.70 0.27 21.51
C GLU A 171 -4.45 1.02 21.98
N GLY A 172 -4.09 2.11 21.32
CA GLY A 172 -3.02 3.01 21.75
C GLY A 172 -3.27 3.58 23.16
N ILE A 173 -4.48 4.10 23.40
CA ILE A 173 -4.88 4.59 24.74
C ILE A 173 -4.77 3.49 25.77
N LYS A 174 -5.30 2.30 25.48
CA LYS A 174 -5.28 1.14 26.38
C LYS A 174 -3.85 0.68 26.73
N THR A 175 -2.92 0.78 25.79
CA THR A 175 -1.53 0.32 25.98
C THR A 175 -0.55 1.44 26.35
N GLY A 176 -1.02 2.67 26.51
CA GLY A 176 -0.19 3.83 26.84
C GLY A 176 0.68 4.35 25.68
N ILE A 177 0.36 3.96 24.44
CA ILE A 177 1.07 4.42 23.22
C ILE A 177 0.22 5.50 22.56
N THR A 178 0.47 6.76 22.93
CA THR A 178 -0.28 7.92 22.44
C THR A 178 0.66 9.08 22.14
N VAL A 179 0.17 10.03 21.33
CA VAL A 179 0.87 11.31 21.15
C VAL A 179 0.69 12.20 22.38
N PRO A 180 1.62 13.12 22.69
CA PRO A 180 1.45 14.12 23.74
C PRO A 180 0.22 15.00 23.48
N LYS A 181 -0.50 15.40 24.55
CA LYS A 181 -1.73 16.20 24.45
C LYS A 181 -1.54 17.48 23.61
N VAL A 182 -0.42 18.17 23.78
CA VAL A 182 -0.09 19.42 23.06
C VAL A 182 -0.10 19.26 21.55
N VAL A 183 0.17 18.05 21.05
CA VAL A 183 0.17 17.74 19.61
C VAL A 183 -1.26 17.76 19.03
N LEU A 184 -2.27 17.56 19.87
CA LEU A 184 -3.68 17.48 19.46
C LEU A 184 -4.47 18.76 19.79
N GLU A 185 -3.86 19.78 20.37
CA GLU A 185 -4.55 21.03 20.68
C GLU A 185 -4.94 21.76 19.38
N GLY A 186 -6.24 22.10 19.23
CA GLY A 186 -6.81 22.72 18.03
C GLY A 186 -6.99 21.77 16.83
N TYR A 187 -6.72 20.49 16.99
CA TYR A 187 -6.78 19.50 15.91
C TYR A 187 -8.22 19.24 15.43
N GLU A 188 -9.21 19.43 16.28
CA GLU A 188 -10.64 19.24 16.02
C GLU A 188 -11.15 20.08 14.83
N VAL A 189 -10.54 21.23 14.56
CA VAL A 189 -10.90 22.09 13.43
C VAL A 189 -10.70 21.36 12.10
N THR A 190 -9.67 20.53 11.97
CA THR A 190 -9.37 19.76 10.78
C THR A 190 -10.41 18.69 10.48
N ILE A 191 -11.18 18.31 11.50
CA ILE A 191 -12.29 17.34 11.42
C ILE A 191 -13.59 18.08 11.19
N ALA A 192 -13.92 19.07 12.03
CA ALA A 192 -15.19 19.80 12.01
C ALA A 192 -15.49 20.46 10.67
N THR A 193 -14.46 20.94 9.96
CA THR A 193 -14.61 21.56 8.63
C THR A 193 -15.23 20.64 7.56
N HIS A 194 -15.25 19.33 7.80
CA HIS A 194 -15.82 18.33 6.90
C HIS A 194 -17.24 17.88 7.28
N ILE A 195 -17.76 18.34 8.43
CA ILE A 195 -19.12 18.07 8.89
C ILE A 195 -20.02 19.18 8.36
N VAL A 196 -20.76 18.87 7.30
CA VAL A 196 -21.65 19.82 6.60
C VAL A 196 -23.07 19.29 6.51
N ASP A 197 -24.06 20.17 6.63
CA ASP A 197 -25.48 19.81 6.45
C ASP A 197 -25.87 19.75 4.97
N THR A 198 -25.21 20.55 4.14
CA THR A 198 -25.44 20.65 2.69
C THR A 198 -24.27 20.00 1.95
N PRO A 199 -24.47 18.87 1.26
CA PRO A 199 -23.40 18.14 0.60
C PRO A 199 -22.60 18.96 -0.41
N GLU A 200 -23.24 19.92 -1.08
CA GLU A 200 -22.63 20.79 -2.07
C GLU A 200 -21.57 21.75 -1.48
N LEU A 201 -21.64 22.02 -0.18
CA LEU A 201 -20.63 22.81 0.54
C LEU A 201 -19.38 21.99 0.91
N SER A 202 -19.46 20.70 0.80
CA SER A 202 -18.32 19.81 1.06
C SER A 202 -17.25 19.94 -0.02
N ALA A 203 -15.96 20.00 0.37
CA ALA A 203 -14.85 19.90 -0.56
C ALA A 203 -14.89 18.60 -1.39
N PHE A 204 -15.51 17.55 -0.88
CA PHE A 204 -15.68 16.26 -1.58
C PHE A 204 -16.72 16.32 -2.71
N TYR A 205 -17.54 17.41 -2.81
CA TYR A 205 -18.50 17.57 -3.89
C TYR A 205 -17.90 18.18 -5.17
N GLN A 206 -16.68 18.73 -5.10
CA GLN A 206 -16.04 19.44 -6.22
C GLN A 206 -16.10 18.71 -7.57
N PRO A 207 -15.84 17.39 -7.67
CA PRO A 207 -15.92 16.68 -8.96
C PRO A 207 -17.32 16.74 -9.60
N PHE A 208 -18.37 16.77 -8.80
CA PHE A 208 -19.75 16.77 -9.30
C PHE A 208 -20.20 18.12 -9.86
N ASN A 209 -19.46 19.20 -9.59
CA ASN A 209 -19.69 20.51 -10.19
C ASN A 209 -19.23 20.60 -11.64
N GLN A 210 -18.36 19.69 -12.10
CA GLN A 210 -17.69 19.74 -13.39
C GLN A 210 -17.75 18.37 -14.12
N ILE A 211 -18.94 17.76 -14.14
CA ILE A 211 -19.10 16.49 -14.89
C ILE A 211 -18.99 16.80 -16.39
N PRO A 212 -18.13 16.06 -17.13
CA PRO A 212 -17.95 16.29 -18.57
C PRO A 212 -19.25 16.18 -19.37
N PRO A 213 -19.47 17.04 -20.39
CA PRO A 213 -20.67 17.00 -21.22
C PRO A 213 -20.76 15.74 -22.10
N SER A 214 -19.68 14.97 -22.22
CA SER A 214 -19.68 13.64 -22.84
C SER A 214 -20.45 12.58 -22.06
N ILE A 215 -20.76 12.84 -20.77
CA ILE A 215 -21.60 11.98 -19.92
C ILE A 215 -23.05 12.41 -20.11
N SER A 216 -23.97 11.43 -20.32
CA SER A 216 -25.38 11.72 -20.54
C SER A 216 -26.00 12.53 -19.39
N GLY A 217 -26.98 13.42 -19.69
CA GLY A 217 -27.65 14.20 -18.66
C GLY A 217 -28.30 13.33 -17.56
N ALA A 218 -28.86 12.18 -17.94
CA ALA A 218 -29.43 11.21 -16.98
C ALA A 218 -28.35 10.67 -16.04
N ASP A 219 -27.16 10.33 -16.55
CA ASP A 219 -26.05 9.88 -15.72
C ASP A 219 -25.48 11.01 -14.85
N GLN A 220 -25.40 12.23 -15.37
CA GLN A 220 -24.95 13.38 -14.58
C GLN A 220 -25.83 13.57 -13.34
N GLU A 221 -27.18 13.56 -13.49
CA GLU A 221 -28.10 13.69 -12.36
C GLU A 221 -28.03 12.49 -11.41
N ARG A 222 -27.90 11.27 -11.94
CA ARG A 222 -27.68 10.07 -11.14
C ARG A 222 -26.41 10.18 -10.29
N LEU A 223 -25.29 10.57 -10.90
CA LEU A 223 -23.99 10.71 -10.22
C LEU A 223 -24.02 11.79 -9.14
N LYS A 224 -24.61 12.95 -9.41
CA LYS A 224 -24.81 14.02 -8.42
C LYS A 224 -25.63 13.51 -7.22
N LYS A 225 -26.74 12.82 -7.47
CA LYS A 225 -27.57 12.22 -6.41
C LYS A 225 -26.81 11.23 -5.55
N LEU A 226 -26.03 10.33 -6.18
CA LEU A 226 -25.21 9.35 -5.48
C LEU A 226 -24.05 10.02 -4.72
N GLY A 227 -23.43 11.05 -5.29
CA GLY A 227 -22.40 11.85 -4.66
C GLY A 227 -22.89 12.53 -3.37
N ARG A 228 -24.06 13.21 -3.42
CA ARG A 228 -24.70 13.79 -2.22
C ARG A 228 -24.91 12.75 -1.14
N LYS A 229 -25.48 11.61 -1.50
CA LYS A 229 -25.69 10.50 -0.56
C LYS A 229 -24.38 10.02 0.06
N ALA A 230 -23.35 9.80 -0.75
CA ALA A 230 -22.05 9.32 -0.29
C ALA A 230 -21.35 10.34 0.63
N ILE A 231 -21.51 11.63 0.39
CA ILE A 231 -20.98 12.68 1.27
C ILE A 231 -21.66 12.63 2.64
N ILE A 232 -22.97 12.61 2.71
CA ILE A 232 -23.66 12.59 4.01
C ILE A 232 -23.45 11.26 4.74
N SER A 233 -23.67 10.13 4.09
CA SER A 233 -23.60 8.82 4.75
C SER A 233 -22.20 8.23 4.86
N GLY A 234 -21.28 8.69 4.04
CA GLY A 234 -19.88 8.25 4.03
C GLY A 234 -18.96 9.26 4.71
N VAL A 235 -18.81 10.46 4.13
CA VAL A 235 -17.86 11.46 4.61
C VAL A 235 -18.28 12.04 5.95
N VAL A 236 -19.42 12.73 6.02
CA VAL A 236 -19.90 13.41 7.24
C VAL A 236 -20.01 12.43 8.41
N LYS A 237 -20.50 11.22 8.14
CA LYS A 237 -20.60 10.18 9.19
C LYS A 237 -19.23 9.70 9.69
N ALA A 238 -18.20 9.74 8.85
CA ALA A 238 -16.87 9.27 9.21
C ALA A 238 -16.09 10.31 10.02
N TYR A 239 -16.20 11.60 9.65
CA TYR A 239 -15.60 12.72 10.35
C TYR A 239 -16.35 13.05 11.65
#